data_686512c1131ae2994f85e50d2644130b
#
_entry.id   686512c1131ae2994f85e50d2644130b
#
_cell.length_a   1.000
_cell.length_b   1.000
_cell.length_c   1.000
_cell.angle_alpha   90.00
_cell.angle_beta   90.00
_cell.angle_gamma   90.00
#
_symmetry.space_group_name_H-M   'P 1'
#
loop_
_entity.id
_entity.type
_entity.pdbx_description
1 polymer ?
#
loop_
_entity_poly.entity_id
_entity_poly.type
_entity_poly.pdbx_seq_one_letter_code
_entity_poly.pdbx_strand_id
1 'polypeptide(L)'
;MAFLIDLLYTIVIFNKLSIENWHKRTLMRKEIDLNTWDRKEHFEFFSRNATPHYCVAFNVDVTNLLHFTRTNKLSFYYSLVYLCTQTVNEIDAFLMETEDNKVYAIDQRIASFIDLAKGSTVFHVVCLPQQQDIFAFCSQAREQSTNNPLTLQQSCQITDPKVIFSCLPWLDMTTCTNERDYTDAKLKDDTAPIIVWGKYIQKDGKFTLNMTLDVNHRLIDGYHVGQFAQKLQNIIDSLC
;
A
#
# COMPACT_ATOMS: atom_id res chain seq x y z
N MET A 1 -33.40 -27.12 2.32
CA MET A 1 -32.08 -27.44 1.73
C MET A 1 -31.83 -26.73 0.39
N ALA A 2 -32.82 -26.60 -0.53
CA ALA A 2 -32.66 -25.85 -1.78
C ALA A 2 -32.41 -24.33 -1.58
N PHE A 3 -33.07 -23.69 -0.64
CA PHE A 3 -32.92 -22.23 -0.36
C PHE A 3 -31.52 -21.82 0.12
N LEU A 4 -30.80 -22.69 0.82
CA LEU A 4 -29.43 -22.41 1.25
C LEU A 4 -28.41 -22.55 0.09
N ILE A 5 -28.68 -23.42 -0.87
CA ILE A 5 -27.84 -23.64 -2.05
C ILE A 5 -27.98 -22.45 -3.00
N ASP A 6 -29.18 -21.93 -3.19
CA ASP A 6 -29.40 -20.72 -4.01
C ASP A 6 -28.77 -19.46 -3.40
N LEU A 7 -28.80 -19.32 -2.07
CA LEU A 7 -28.17 -18.18 -1.40
C LEU A 7 -26.64 -18.23 -1.51
N LEU A 8 -26.02 -19.40 -1.37
CA LEU A 8 -24.59 -19.61 -1.56
C LEU A 8 -24.17 -19.41 -3.03
N TYR A 9 -24.98 -19.85 -3.97
CA TYR A 9 -24.73 -19.62 -5.41
C TYR A 9 -24.83 -18.14 -5.77
N THR A 10 -25.81 -17.43 -5.22
CA THR A 10 -26.00 -15.99 -5.43
C THR A 10 -24.84 -15.18 -4.81
N ILE A 11 -24.35 -15.55 -3.63
CA ILE A 11 -23.19 -14.90 -2.97
C ILE A 11 -21.90 -15.16 -3.76
N VAL A 12 -21.69 -16.38 -4.26
CA VAL A 12 -20.52 -16.73 -5.09
C VAL A 12 -20.54 -15.99 -6.44
N ILE A 13 -21.72 -15.84 -7.06
CA ILE A 13 -21.87 -15.08 -8.31
C ILE A 13 -21.71 -13.59 -8.06
N PHE A 14 -22.22 -13.02 -6.96
CA PHE A 14 -22.04 -11.61 -6.62
C PHE A 14 -20.57 -11.29 -6.32
N ASN A 15 -19.86 -12.18 -5.63
CA ASN A 15 -18.41 -12.03 -5.37
C ASN A 15 -17.59 -12.19 -6.65
N LYS A 16 -17.96 -13.10 -7.54
CA LYS A 16 -17.31 -13.26 -8.85
C LYS A 16 -17.55 -12.05 -9.77
N LEU A 17 -18.76 -11.50 -9.77
CA LEU A 17 -19.10 -10.27 -10.50
C LEU A 17 -18.44 -9.01 -9.90
N SER A 18 -18.20 -8.95 -8.59
CA SER A 18 -17.47 -7.84 -7.98
C SER A 18 -15.98 -7.89 -8.35
N ILE A 19 -15.37 -9.06 -8.39
CA ILE A 19 -13.98 -9.27 -8.84
C ILE A 19 -13.85 -9.04 -10.35
N GLU A 20 -14.82 -9.50 -11.16
CA GLU A 20 -14.82 -9.28 -12.62
C GLU A 20 -15.11 -7.83 -13.00
N ASN A 21 -15.91 -7.08 -12.23
CA ASN A 21 -16.08 -5.64 -12.41
C ASN A 21 -14.86 -4.84 -11.96
N TRP A 22 -14.05 -5.38 -11.07
CA TRP A 22 -12.77 -4.85 -10.69
C TRP A 22 -11.78 -4.84 -11.86
N HIS A 23 -11.72 -5.94 -12.61
CA HIS A 23 -10.85 -6.11 -13.78
C HIS A 23 -11.26 -5.27 -15.01
N LYS A 24 -12.42 -4.60 -14.96
CA LYS A 24 -12.89 -3.72 -16.06
C LYS A 24 -12.50 -2.26 -15.92
N ARG A 25 -11.86 -1.85 -14.81
CA ARG A 25 -11.31 -0.51 -14.71
C ARG A 25 -9.98 -0.50 -15.47
N THR A 26 -10.02 -0.03 -16.71
CA THR A 26 -8.79 0.22 -17.48
C THR A 26 -8.03 1.33 -16.74
N LEU A 27 -7.05 0.95 -15.93
CA LEU A 27 -6.12 1.92 -15.35
C LEU A 27 -5.45 2.63 -16.52
N MET A 28 -5.55 3.95 -16.56
CA MET A 28 -4.87 4.71 -17.57
C MET A 28 -3.37 4.69 -17.28
N ARG A 29 -2.62 4.24 -18.27
CA ARG A 29 -1.16 4.21 -18.23
C ARG A 29 -0.65 5.04 -19.40
N LYS A 30 0.03 6.14 -19.10
CA LYS A 30 0.53 7.08 -20.11
C LYS A 30 2.04 7.10 -20.10
N GLU A 31 2.67 6.78 -21.23
CA GLU A 31 4.12 6.86 -21.39
C GLU A 31 4.59 8.32 -21.25
N ILE A 32 5.66 8.53 -20.49
CA ILE A 32 6.31 9.82 -20.29
C ILE A 32 7.42 9.97 -21.32
N ASP A 33 7.42 11.08 -22.06
CA ASP A 33 8.52 11.41 -22.97
C ASP A 33 9.76 11.81 -22.15
N LEU A 34 10.73 10.90 -22.10
CA LEU A 34 11.99 11.12 -21.39
C LEU A 34 12.79 12.32 -21.93
N ASN A 35 12.55 12.79 -23.15
CA ASN A 35 13.29 13.95 -23.68
C ASN A 35 12.84 15.27 -23.07
N THR A 36 11.60 15.31 -22.57
CA THR A 36 11.00 16.49 -21.94
C THR A 36 10.84 16.34 -20.43
N TRP A 37 11.11 15.15 -19.90
CA TRP A 37 10.98 14.88 -18.47
C TRP A 37 12.17 15.42 -17.68
N ASP A 38 11.93 16.27 -16.71
CA ASP A 38 12.91 16.95 -15.88
C ASP A 38 13.76 15.99 -15.02
N ARG A 39 13.25 14.78 -14.74
CA ARG A 39 13.95 13.75 -13.96
C ARG A 39 14.72 12.73 -14.80
N LYS A 40 14.85 12.93 -16.11
CA LYS A 40 15.56 12.01 -17.02
C LYS A 40 16.95 11.63 -16.51
N GLU A 41 17.75 12.63 -16.10
CA GLU A 41 19.13 12.40 -15.65
C GLU A 41 19.16 11.50 -14.38
N HIS A 42 18.27 11.73 -13.41
CA HIS A 42 18.15 10.91 -12.20
C HIS A 42 17.74 9.48 -12.57
N PHE A 43 16.74 9.33 -13.43
CA PHE A 43 16.27 8.03 -13.89
C PHE A 43 17.39 7.23 -14.56
N GLU A 44 18.13 7.83 -15.49
CA GLU A 44 19.24 7.20 -16.20
C GLU A 44 20.40 6.86 -15.25
N PHE A 45 20.70 7.72 -14.28
CA PHE A 45 21.76 7.50 -13.29
C PHE A 45 21.45 6.28 -12.45
N PHE A 46 20.28 6.23 -11.80
CA PHE A 46 19.90 5.11 -10.93
C PHE A 46 19.56 3.83 -11.69
N SER A 47 19.25 3.92 -12.99
CA SER A 47 19.04 2.73 -13.84
C SER A 47 20.31 1.90 -14.05
N ARG A 48 21.49 2.46 -13.74
CA ARG A 48 22.78 1.73 -13.79
C ARG A 48 22.95 0.78 -12.59
N ASN A 49 22.21 0.98 -11.52
CA ASN A 49 22.27 0.12 -10.35
C ASN A 49 21.59 -1.21 -10.64
N ALA A 50 22.16 -2.30 -10.14
CA ALA A 50 21.53 -3.62 -10.21
C ALA A 50 20.21 -3.65 -9.43
N THR A 51 20.18 -2.96 -8.29
CA THR A 51 19.01 -2.81 -7.41
C THR A 51 18.83 -1.32 -7.08
N PRO A 52 17.94 -0.61 -7.77
CA PRO A 52 17.74 0.81 -7.53
C PRO A 52 16.80 1.09 -6.33
N HIS A 53 16.63 0.13 -5.43
CA HIS A 53 15.77 0.27 -4.26
C HIS A 53 16.53 0.77 -3.04
N TYR A 54 15.87 1.59 -2.23
CA TYR A 54 16.37 2.02 -0.94
C TYR A 54 15.24 2.20 0.06
N CYS A 55 15.57 2.07 1.33
CA CYS A 55 14.63 2.16 2.44
C CYS A 55 14.96 3.36 3.32
N VAL A 56 13.93 4.11 3.70
CA VAL A 56 14.03 5.22 4.66
C VAL A 56 13.13 4.93 5.84
N ALA A 57 13.66 5.11 7.06
CA ALA A 57 12.91 4.98 8.30
C ALA A 57 12.66 6.36 8.94
N PHE A 58 11.45 6.60 9.42
CA PHE A 58 11.07 7.83 10.11
C PHE A 58 9.96 7.58 11.12
N ASN A 59 9.77 8.51 12.05
CA ASN A 59 8.72 8.42 13.05
C ASN A 59 7.46 9.16 12.59
N VAL A 60 6.30 8.63 12.94
CA VAL A 60 4.98 9.22 12.71
C VAL A 60 4.28 9.37 14.05
N ASP A 61 3.79 10.59 14.36
CA ASP A 61 2.90 10.82 15.50
C ASP A 61 1.49 10.36 15.11
N VAL A 62 1.05 9.28 15.75
CA VAL A 62 -0.25 8.65 15.47
C VAL A 62 -1.28 8.91 16.58
N THR A 63 -1.03 9.90 17.42
CA THR A 63 -1.90 10.22 18.58
C THR A 63 -3.34 10.48 18.13
N ASN A 64 -3.55 11.40 17.18
CA ASN A 64 -4.88 11.73 16.69
C ASN A 64 -5.54 10.56 15.97
N LEU A 65 -4.78 9.80 15.15
CA LEU A 65 -5.32 8.60 14.50
C LEU A 65 -5.79 7.56 15.53
N LEU A 66 -5.02 7.37 16.60
CA LEU A 66 -5.40 6.41 17.64
C LEU A 66 -6.67 6.85 18.39
N HIS A 67 -6.81 8.15 18.69
CA HIS A 67 -8.03 8.71 19.28
C HIS A 67 -9.22 8.58 18.32
N PHE A 68 -9.06 8.98 17.07
CA PHE A 68 -10.09 8.89 16.05
C PHE A 68 -10.60 7.46 15.86
N THR A 69 -9.69 6.50 15.72
CA THR A 69 -10.07 5.10 15.51
C THR A 69 -10.77 4.49 16.72
N ARG A 70 -10.36 4.85 17.94
CA ARG A 70 -11.04 4.40 19.18
C ARG A 70 -12.46 4.99 19.29
N THR A 71 -12.62 6.29 19.06
CA THR A 71 -13.91 6.97 19.10
C THR A 71 -14.89 6.39 18.08
N ASN A 72 -14.41 6.12 16.86
CA ASN A 72 -15.24 5.64 15.75
C ASN A 72 -15.30 4.09 15.66
N LYS A 73 -14.65 3.35 16.58
CA LYS A 73 -14.58 1.87 16.59
C LYS A 73 -14.01 1.28 15.29
N LEU A 74 -13.04 1.97 14.69
CA LEU A 74 -12.33 1.53 13.49
C LEU A 74 -11.08 0.71 13.85
N SER A 75 -10.59 -0.06 12.89
CA SER A 75 -9.29 -0.70 12.98
C SER A 75 -8.18 0.34 12.77
N PHE A 76 -7.29 0.51 13.75
CA PHE A 76 -6.10 1.36 13.60
C PHE A 76 -5.26 0.93 12.39
N TYR A 77 -5.07 -0.39 12.21
CA TYR A 77 -4.30 -0.95 11.11
C TYR A 77 -4.88 -0.57 9.75
N TYR A 78 -6.15 -0.88 9.50
CA TYR A 78 -6.81 -0.56 8.23
C TYR A 78 -6.89 0.95 7.98
N SER A 79 -7.10 1.72 9.03
CA SER A 79 -7.13 3.18 8.94
C SER A 79 -5.79 3.75 8.50
N LEU A 80 -4.68 3.25 9.05
CA LEU A 80 -3.34 3.69 8.65
C LEU A 80 -3.01 3.25 7.21
N VAL A 81 -3.40 2.02 6.80
CA VAL A 81 -3.29 1.56 5.41
C VAL A 81 -4.05 2.52 4.46
N TYR A 82 -5.29 2.90 4.81
CA TYR A 82 -6.08 3.86 4.03
C TYR A 82 -5.36 5.21 3.86
N LEU A 83 -4.92 5.81 4.96
CA LEU A 83 -4.26 7.11 4.95
C LEU A 83 -2.93 7.08 4.16
N CYS A 84 -2.13 6.04 4.33
CA CYS A 84 -0.91 5.87 3.56
C CYS A 84 -1.20 5.70 2.07
N THR A 85 -2.22 4.91 1.68
CA THR A 85 -2.62 4.73 0.28
C THR A 85 -3.10 6.05 -0.31
N GLN A 86 -3.91 6.80 0.41
CA GLN A 86 -4.34 8.15 0.01
C GLN A 86 -3.14 9.06 -0.21
N THR A 87 -2.21 9.11 0.74
CA THR A 87 -1.01 9.95 0.66
C THR A 87 -0.14 9.60 -0.55
N VAL A 88 0.05 8.32 -0.84
CA VAL A 88 0.78 7.84 -2.03
C VAL A 88 0.09 8.33 -3.30
N ASN A 89 -1.22 8.21 -3.38
CA ASN A 89 -2.01 8.60 -4.56
C ASN A 89 -2.12 10.13 -4.77
N GLU A 90 -1.63 10.94 -3.83
CA GLU A 90 -1.57 12.40 -3.93
C GLU A 90 -0.17 12.94 -4.33
N ILE A 91 0.78 12.07 -4.64
CA ILE A 91 2.15 12.45 -4.98
C ILE A 91 2.55 11.83 -6.32
N ASP A 92 2.72 12.65 -7.35
CA ASP A 92 2.96 12.20 -8.73
C ASP A 92 4.12 11.21 -8.87
N ALA A 93 5.20 11.39 -8.10
CA ALA A 93 6.35 10.49 -8.16
C ALA A 93 6.02 9.06 -7.75
N PHE A 94 5.03 8.87 -6.87
CA PHE A 94 4.53 7.55 -6.49
C PHE A 94 3.56 6.98 -7.52
N LEU A 95 3.02 7.79 -8.42
CA LEU A 95 2.14 7.40 -9.51
C LEU A 95 2.91 7.16 -10.81
N MET A 96 4.10 6.58 -10.70
CA MET A 96 4.93 6.22 -11.85
C MET A 96 5.34 4.75 -11.78
N GLU A 97 5.44 4.13 -12.94
CA GLU A 97 5.96 2.78 -13.13
C GLU A 97 7.02 2.78 -14.22
N THR A 98 7.85 1.74 -14.22
CA THR A 98 8.82 1.51 -15.28
C THR A 98 8.63 0.14 -15.90
N GLU A 99 8.94 0.04 -17.18
CA GLU A 99 8.97 -1.21 -17.93
C GLU A 99 9.94 -1.04 -19.10
N ASP A 100 10.92 -1.91 -19.22
CA ASP A 100 11.89 -1.93 -20.32
C ASP A 100 12.56 -0.55 -20.57
N ASN A 101 12.98 0.13 -19.49
CA ASN A 101 13.56 1.50 -19.50
C ASN A 101 12.63 2.62 -19.98
N LYS A 102 11.33 2.38 -20.04
CA LYS A 102 10.31 3.42 -20.21
C LYS A 102 9.69 3.77 -18.90
N VAL A 103 9.16 4.99 -18.78
CA VAL A 103 8.45 5.48 -17.62
C VAL A 103 6.99 5.74 -17.98
N TYR A 104 6.09 5.37 -17.12
CA TYR A 104 4.65 5.54 -17.32
C TYR A 104 4.03 6.21 -16.10
N ALA A 105 3.20 7.21 -16.34
CA ALA A 105 2.28 7.72 -15.32
C ALA A 105 1.06 6.81 -15.22
N ILE A 106 0.60 6.56 -14.00
CA ILE A 106 -0.59 5.78 -13.68
C ILE A 106 -1.58 6.63 -12.88
N ASP A 107 -2.86 6.26 -12.91
CA ASP A 107 -3.92 7.04 -12.23
C ASP A 107 -3.90 6.85 -10.72
N GLN A 108 -3.63 5.63 -10.26
CA GLN A 108 -3.66 5.30 -8.84
C GLN A 108 -2.94 3.98 -8.54
N ARG A 109 -2.58 3.81 -7.28
CA ARG A 109 -2.18 2.54 -6.68
C ARG A 109 -3.27 2.03 -5.75
N ILE A 110 -3.44 0.71 -5.70
CA ILE A 110 -4.32 0.04 -4.75
C ILE A 110 -3.54 -0.38 -3.50
N ALA A 111 -4.22 -0.51 -2.37
CA ALA A 111 -3.63 -1.08 -1.17
C ALA A 111 -3.50 -2.61 -1.30
N SER A 112 -2.32 -3.16 -1.01
CA SER A 112 -2.08 -4.59 -0.85
C SER A 112 -1.45 -4.81 0.52
N PHE A 113 -2.14 -5.46 1.44
CA PHE A 113 -1.70 -5.58 2.81
C PHE A 113 -1.87 -6.98 3.37
N ILE A 114 -1.01 -7.30 4.34
CA ILE A 114 -1.01 -8.58 5.04
C ILE A 114 -1.99 -8.49 6.19
N ASP A 115 -2.81 -9.53 6.38
CA ASP A 115 -3.66 -9.67 7.55
C ASP A 115 -3.55 -11.07 8.15
N LEU A 116 -3.90 -11.19 9.42
CA LEU A 116 -3.78 -12.41 10.19
C LEU A 116 -5.11 -12.75 10.86
N ALA A 117 -5.70 -13.87 10.46
CA ALA A 117 -6.91 -14.35 11.08
C ALA A 117 -6.67 -14.64 12.57
N LYS A 118 -7.68 -14.37 13.40
CA LYS A 118 -7.58 -14.61 14.85
C LYS A 118 -7.18 -16.06 15.16
N GLY A 119 -6.06 -16.21 15.87
CA GLY A 119 -5.52 -17.52 16.25
C GLY A 119 -4.70 -18.21 15.17
N SER A 120 -4.53 -17.60 13.99
CA SER A 120 -3.63 -18.09 12.93
C SER A 120 -2.21 -17.61 13.16
N THR A 121 -1.25 -18.41 12.71
CA THR A 121 0.17 -18.03 12.54
C THR A 121 0.53 -17.84 11.06
N VAL A 122 -0.42 -18.09 10.17
CA VAL A 122 -0.26 -17.95 8.72
C VAL A 122 -1.06 -16.74 8.28
N PHE A 123 -0.39 -15.78 7.66
CA PHE A 123 -1.02 -14.58 7.13
C PHE A 123 -1.63 -14.83 5.73
N HIS A 124 -2.53 -13.95 5.36
CA HIS A 124 -3.12 -13.86 4.03
C HIS A 124 -3.01 -12.43 3.52
N VAL A 125 -3.33 -12.22 2.25
CA VAL A 125 -3.25 -10.91 1.60
C VAL A 125 -4.65 -10.37 1.34
N VAL A 126 -4.80 -9.08 1.49
CA VAL A 126 -5.99 -8.31 1.09
C VAL A 126 -5.54 -7.25 0.09
N CYS A 127 -6.21 -7.18 -1.06
CA CYS A 127 -6.01 -6.12 -2.05
C CYS A 127 -7.29 -5.31 -2.18
N LEU A 128 -7.20 -4.00 -2.00
CA LEU A 128 -8.34 -3.09 -2.09
C LEU A 128 -8.01 -1.81 -2.85
N PRO A 129 -8.90 -1.33 -3.75
CA PRO A 129 -8.79 0.00 -4.31
C PRO A 129 -9.08 1.06 -3.26
N GLN A 130 -8.71 2.30 -3.58
CA GLN A 130 -9.11 3.46 -2.80
C GLN A 130 -10.65 3.50 -2.68
N GLN A 131 -11.14 3.75 -1.49
CA GLN A 131 -12.54 3.91 -1.18
C GLN A 131 -12.88 5.40 -1.02
N GLN A 132 -14.18 5.72 -1.00
CA GLN A 132 -14.65 7.09 -0.83
C GLN A 132 -14.22 7.73 0.49
N ASP A 133 -14.11 6.92 1.55
CA ASP A 133 -13.69 7.36 2.88
C ASP A 133 -13.09 6.22 3.71
N ILE A 134 -12.54 6.56 4.87
CA ILE A 134 -11.89 5.63 5.80
C ILE A 134 -12.87 4.60 6.38
N PHE A 135 -14.15 4.94 6.54
CA PHE A 135 -15.15 4.03 7.09
C PHE A 135 -15.48 2.92 6.09
N ALA A 136 -15.72 3.30 4.82
CA ALA A 136 -15.95 2.36 3.74
C ALA A 136 -14.74 1.44 3.55
N PHE A 137 -13.52 2.00 3.58
CA PHE A 137 -12.30 1.21 3.45
C PHE A 137 -12.15 0.20 4.59
N CYS A 138 -12.30 0.62 5.85
CA CYS A 138 -12.19 -0.29 7.01
C CYS A 138 -13.25 -1.39 7.00
N SER A 139 -14.46 -1.08 6.54
CA SER A 139 -15.55 -2.05 6.40
C SER A 139 -15.21 -3.11 5.35
N GLN A 140 -14.80 -2.68 4.16
CA GLN A 140 -14.43 -3.58 3.07
C GLN A 140 -13.16 -4.38 3.38
N ALA A 141 -12.16 -3.77 4.00
CA ALA A 141 -10.95 -4.45 4.43
C ALA A 141 -11.27 -5.63 5.36
N ARG A 142 -12.15 -5.41 6.34
CA ARG A 142 -12.60 -6.45 7.26
C ARG A 142 -13.37 -7.55 6.53
N GLU A 143 -14.28 -7.18 5.64
CA GLU A 143 -15.06 -8.12 4.85
C GLU A 143 -14.17 -9.00 3.98
N GLN A 144 -13.24 -8.39 3.23
CA GLN A 144 -12.32 -9.12 2.37
C GLN A 144 -11.39 -10.04 3.16
N SER A 145 -10.82 -9.55 4.27
CA SER A 145 -9.96 -10.34 5.14
C SER A 145 -10.69 -11.56 5.73
N THR A 146 -11.98 -11.41 6.07
CA THR A 146 -12.75 -12.47 6.73
C THR A 146 -13.31 -13.48 5.72
N ASN A 147 -13.87 -13.00 4.60
CA ASN A 147 -14.68 -13.80 3.70
C ASN A 147 -13.94 -14.21 2.41
N ASN A 148 -12.98 -13.42 1.95
CA ASN A 148 -12.30 -13.61 0.68
C ASN A 148 -10.78 -13.35 0.77
N PRO A 149 -10.07 -13.93 1.77
CA PRO A 149 -8.64 -13.74 1.87
C PRO A 149 -7.91 -14.33 0.65
N LEU A 150 -6.89 -13.62 0.16
CA LEU A 150 -6.06 -14.10 -0.92
C LEU A 150 -4.86 -14.87 -0.38
N THR A 151 -4.52 -15.97 -1.03
CA THR A 151 -3.20 -16.58 -0.84
C THR A 151 -2.12 -15.69 -1.46
N LEU A 152 -0.86 -15.88 -1.08
CA LEU A 152 0.27 -15.19 -1.71
C LEU A 152 0.25 -15.35 -3.23
N GLN A 153 0.03 -16.57 -3.72
CA GLN A 153 -0.01 -16.84 -5.15
C GLN A 153 -1.15 -16.11 -5.87
N GLN A 154 -2.34 -16.04 -5.25
CA GLN A 154 -3.46 -15.29 -5.81
C GLN A 154 -3.21 -13.78 -5.83
N SER A 155 -2.56 -13.24 -4.80
CA SER A 155 -2.22 -11.81 -4.75
C SER A 155 -1.23 -11.40 -5.84
N CYS A 156 -0.34 -12.31 -6.26
CA CYS A 156 0.58 -12.08 -7.38
C CYS A 156 -0.13 -12.02 -8.74
N GLN A 157 -1.33 -12.58 -8.86
CA GLN A 157 -2.13 -12.52 -10.10
C GLN A 157 -2.83 -11.18 -10.30
N ILE A 158 -2.92 -10.35 -9.27
CA ILE A 158 -3.47 -9.00 -9.38
C ILE A 158 -2.42 -8.12 -10.04
N THR A 159 -2.73 -7.60 -11.22
CA THR A 159 -1.80 -6.79 -12.03
C THR A 159 -1.89 -5.29 -11.77
N ASP A 160 -2.88 -4.85 -10.99
CA ASP A 160 -3.03 -3.44 -10.63
C ASP A 160 -1.78 -2.92 -9.90
N PRO A 161 -1.34 -1.67 -10.16
CA PRO A 161 -0.27 -1.04 -9.41
C PRO A 161 -0.58 -1.00 -7.91
N LYS A 162 0.35 -1.43 -7.07
CA LYS A 162 0.13 -1.62 -5.63
C LYS A 162 0.99 -0.69 -4.80
N VAL A 163 0.50 -0.38 -3.60
CA VAL A 163 1.30 -0.08 -2.42
C VAL A 163 1.22 -1.29 -1.51
N ILE A 164 2.36 -1.82 -1.09
CA ILE A 164 2.43 -3.03 -0.27
C ILE A 164 2.62 -2.62 1.19
N PHE A 165 1.82 -3.23 2.08
CA PHE A 165 1.88 -2.93 3.51
C PHE A 165 2.14 -4.17 4.34
N SER A 166 2.99 -4.02 5.36
CA SER A 166 3.18 -4.98 6.42
C SER A 166 3.23 -4.28 7.78
N CYS A 167 2.92 -5.02 8.84
CA CYS A 167 2.97 -4.50 10.19
C CYS A 167 3.55 -5.55 11.15
N LEU A 168 4.43 -5.09 12.02
CA LEU A 168 5.04 -5.89 13.09
C LEU A 168 4.56 -5.36 14.46
N PRO A 169 3.28 -5.55 14.83
CA PRO A 169 2.65 -4.89 15.98
C PRO A 169 3.21 -5.36 17.33
N TRP A 170 4.05 -6.37 17.33
CA TRP A 170 4.72 -6.90 18.52
C TRP A 170 6.06 -6.23 18.82
N LEU A 171 6.64 -5.50 17.84
CA LEU A 171 8.00 -4.99 17.90
C LEU A 171 8.02 -3.46 17.90
N ASP A 172 8.74 -2.87 18.85
CA ASP A 172 9.21 -1.50 18.79
C ASP A 172 10.45 -1.49 17.91
N MET A 173 10.24 -1.42 16.60
CA MET A 173 11.32 -1.48 15.62
C MET A 173 11.87 -0.09 15.29
N THR A 174 13.11 -0.02 14.86
CA THR A 174 13.75 1.20 14.35
C THR A 174 13.82 1.25 12.84
N THR A 175 13.89 0.09 12.20
CA THR A 175 13.89 -0.06 10.74
C THR A 175 13.50 -1.47 10.34
N CYS A 176 13.06 -1.64 9.11
CA CYS A 176 12.81 -2.94 8.48
C CYS A 176 13.23 -2.84 7.01
N THR A 177 13.86 -3.88 6.49
CA THR A 177 14.15 -4.04 5.07
C THR A 177 13.32 -5.16 4.50
N ASN A 178 13.05 -5.12 3.21
CA ASN A 178 12.21 -6.10 2.54
C ASN A 178 13.06 -7.01 1.64
N GLU A 179 12.59 -8.23 1.47
CA GLU A 179 13.21 -9.18 0.54
C GLU A 179 13.01 -8.69 -0.90
N ARG A 180 14.03 -8.90 -1.72
CA ARG A 180 13.98 -8.70 -3.17
C ARG A 180 14.58 -9.93 -3.85
N ASP A 181 13.95 -10.38 -4.92
CA ASP A 181 14.53 -11.46 -5.75
C ASP A 181 15.60 -10.88 -6.68
N TYR A 182 16.85 -10.98 -6.26
CA TYR A 182 18.00 -10.49 -7.02
C TYR A 182 18.26 -11.32 -8.29
N THR A 183 17.55 -12.42 -8.50
CA THR A 183 17.64 -13.25 -9.71
C THR A 183 16.60 -12.85 -10.77
N ASP A 184 15.59 -12.06 -10.37
CA ASP A 184 14.58 -11.54 -11.29
C ASP A 184 15.19 -10.45 -12.20
N ALA A 185 15.23 -10.73 -13.49
CA ALA A 185 15.70 -9.77 -14.50
C ALA A 185 14.86 -8.47 -14.54
N LYS A 186 13.60 -8.52 -14.05
CA LYS A 186 12.67 -7.39 -13.97
C LYS A 186 12.70 -6.66 -12.62
N LEU A 187 13.57 -7.04 -11.70
CA LEU A 187 13.66 -6.40 -10.38
C LEU A 187 13.75 -4.88 -10.46
N LYS A 188 14.46 -4.34 -11.46
CA LYS A 188 14.56 -2.88 -11.65
C LYS A 188 13.21 -2.22 -11.92
N ASP A 189 12.29 -2.94 -12.54
CA ASP A 189 10.96 -2.44 -12.89
C ASP A 189 9.92 -2.67 -11.78
N ASP A 190 10.33 -3.27 -10.66
CA ASP A 190 9.51 -3.27 -9.45
C ASP A 190 9.48 -1.87 -8.84
N THR A 191 8.36 -1.18 -9.00
CA THR A 191 8.15 0.19 -8.54
C THR A 191 7.10 0.29 -7.42
N ALA A 192 6.61 -0.85 -6.92
CA ALA A 192 5.67 -0.87 -5.82
C ALA A 192 6.34 -0.33 -4.54
N PRO A 193 5.84 0.77 -3.95
CA PRO A 193 6.29 1.19 -2.63
C PRO A 193 5.93 0.14 -1.59
N ILE A 194 6.86 -0.16 -0.67
CA ILE A 194 6.59 -1.06 0.45
C ILE A 194 6.67 -0.23 1.74
N ILE A 195 5.59 -0.24 2.51
CA ILE A 195 5.47 0.49 3.76
C ILE A 195 5.32 -0.52 4.89
N VAL A 196 6.25 -0.48 5.85
CA VAL A 196 6.23 -1.35 7.03
C VAL A 196 6.29 -0.50 8.28
N TRP A 197 5.51 -0.85 9.30
CA TRP A 197 5.60 -0.19 10.59
C TRP A 197 5.56 -1.17 11.75
N GLY A 198 6.11 -0.72 12.87
CA GLY A 198 6.15 -1.46 14.12
C GLY A 198 4.99 -1.14 15.05
N LYS A 199 5.16 -1.54 16.30
CA LYS A 199 4.29 -1.19 17.40
C LYS A 199 4.38 0.31 17.67
N TYR A 200 3.24 0.97 17.87
CA TYR A 200 3.27 2.33 18.42
C TYR A 200 3.64 2.30 19.91
N ILE A 201 4.41 3.27 20.33
CA ILE A 201 4.84 3.48 21.73
C ILE A 201 4.29 4.80 22.25
N GLN A 202 4.03 4.86 23.55
CA GLN A 202 3.65 6.11 24.20
C GLN A 202 4.87 6.72 24.89
N LYS A 203 5.17 7.98 24.56
CA LYS A 203 6.21 8.77 25.19
C LYS A 203 5.75 10.23 25.28
N ASP A 204 5.91 10.85 26.43
CA ASP A 204 5.61 12.27 26.69
C ASP A 204 4.17 12.68 26.26
N GLY A 205 3.20 11.79 26.49
CA GLY A 205 1.78 12.01 26.16
C GLY A 205 1.41 11.76 24.69
N LYS A 206 2.38 11.47 23.82
CA LYS A 206 2.19 11.19 22.41
C LYS A 206 2.33 9.71 22.11
N PHE A 207 1.63 9.25 21.06
CA PHE A 207 1.81 7.92 20.49
C PHE A 207 2.57 8.03 19.17
N THR A 208 3.73 7.40 19.10
CA THR A 208 4.57 7.39 17.89
C THR A 208 4.84 5.97 17.46
N LEU A 209 4.98 5.75 16.16
CA LEU A 209 5.52 4.51 15.59
C LEU A 209 6.64 4.83 14.60
N ASN A 210 7.55 3.88 14.43
CA ASN A 210 8.52 3.93 13.36
C ASN A 210 7.90 3.29 12.11
N MET A 211 8.03 3.99 11.00
CA MET A 211 7.58 3.56 9.68
C MET A 211 8.79 3.50 8.75
N THR A 212 8.87 2.45 7.95
CA THR A 212 9.83 2.34 6.85
C THR A 212 9.11 2.46 5.52
N LEU A 213 9.74 3.13 4.59
CA LEU A 213 9.28 3.30 3.21
C LEU A 213 10.40 2.86 2.27
N ASP A 214 10.19 1.75 1.58
CA ASP A 214 11.10 1.18 0.58
C ASP A 214 10.59 1.54 -0.81
N VAL A 215 11.43 2.18 -1.62
CA VAL A 215 11.05 2.77 -2.91
C VAL A 215 12.12 2.58 -3.98
N ASN A 216 11.71 2.68 -5.24
CA ASN A 216 12.60 2.66 -6.39
C ASN A 216 13.20 4.06 -6.64
N HIS A 217 14.51 4.20 -6.47
CA HIS A 217 15.23 5.48 -6.58
C HIS A 217 15.25 6.05 -8.00
N ARG A 218 14.93 5.26 -9.00
CA ARG A 218 14.76 5.76 -10.38
C ARG A 218 13.63 6.78 -10.48
N LEU A 219 12.61 6.67 -9.61
CA LEU A 219 11.39 7.47 -9.63
C LEU A 219 11.25 8.37 -8.39
N ILE A 220 11.64 7.86 -7.24
CA ILE A 220 11.36 8.47 -5.93
C ILE A 220 12.69 8.73 -5.22
N ASP A 221 12.93 9.96 -4.81
CA ASP A 221 14.10 10.36 -3.99
C ASP A 221 13.68 10.89 -2.61
N GLY A 222 14.67 11.33 -1.81
CA GLY A 222 14.44 11.82 -0.46
C GLY A 222 13.43 12.98 -0.36
N TYR A 223 13.32 13.82 -1.39
CA TYR A 223 12.33 14.90 -1.45
C TYR A 223 10.89 14.34 -1.43
N HIS A 224 10.62 13.33 -2.26
CA HIS A 224 9.29 12.71 -2.35
C HIS A 224 8.95 11.90 -1.10
N VAL A 225 9.95 11.25 -0.48
CA VAL A 225 9.78 10.60 0.84
C VAL A 225 9.42 11.63 1.91
N GLY A 226 10.08 12.79 1.90
CA GLY A 226 9.78 13.91 2.79
C GLY A 226 8.36 14.44 2.57
N GLN A 227 7.92 14.58 1.31
CA GLN A 227 6.55 14.97 0.98
C GLN A 227 5.53 13.95 1.51
N PHE A 228 5.79 12.64 1.35
CA PHE A 228 4.94 11.59 1.90
C PHE A 228 4.82 11.71 3.42
N ALA A 229 5.94 11.79 4.14
CA ALA A 229 5.95 11.88 5.58
C ALA A 229 5.17 13.12 6.09
N GLN A 230 5.39 14.28 5.47
CA GLN A 230 4.71 15.52 5.85
C GLN A 230 3.21 15.49 5.55
N LYS A 231 2.81 15.00 4.35
CA LYS A 231 1.39 14.88 3.97
C LYS A 231 0.66 13.90 4.90
N LEU A 232 1.23 12.73 5.14
CA LEU A 232 0.66 11.74 6.06
C LEU A 232 0.46 12.33 7.46
N GLN A 233 1.47 13.03 8.00
CA GLN A 233 1.37 13.68 9.30
C GLN A 233 0.26 14.73 9.32
N ASN A 234 0.18 15.60 8.29
CA ASN A 234 -0.86 16.63 8.20
C ASN A 234 -2.29 16.02 8.16
N ILE A 235 -2.46 14.90 7.44
CA ILE A 235 -3.75 14.20 7.40
C ILE A 235 -4.08 13.65 8.78
N ILE A 236 -3.14 13.00 9.46
CA ILE A 236 -3.34 12.47 10.81
C ILE A 236 -3.65 13.59 11.80
N ASP A 237 -2.94 14.73 11.72
CA ASP A 237 -3.15 15.88 12.61
C ASP A 237 -4.52 16.53 12.44
N SER A 238 -5.14 16.39 11.25
CA SER A 238 -6.48 16.90 10.96
C SER A 238 -7.63 16.02 11.45
N LEU A 239 -7.34 14.79 11.92
CA LEU A 239 -8.37 13.89 12.44
C LEU A 239 -8.85 14.39 13.82
N CYS A 240 -10.17 14.59 13.92
CA CYS A 240 -10.85 15.05 15.14
C CYS A 240 -11.56 13.90 15.86
#